data_4c1c797c0b293b7a3ff74e37f7df2805
#
_entry.id   4c1c797c0b293b7a3ff74e37f7df2805
#
_cell.length_a   1.000
_cell.length_b   1.000
_cell.length_c   1.000
_cell.angle_alpha   90.00
_cell.angle_beta   90.00
_cell.angle_gamma   90.00
#
_symmetry.space_group_name_H-M   'P 1'
#
loop_
_entity.id
_entity.type
_entity.pdbx_description
1 polymer ?
#
loop_
_entity_poly.entity_id
_entity_poly.type
_entity_poly.pdbx_seq_one_letter_code
_entity_poly.pdbx_strand_id
1 'polypeptide(L)'
;MENIAGSLSVRQQCELMGIARGAYYYEPRPESAENLAMMRRIDELHLERPVYGSLRLAAQLRREGWNVNRKRVMRLMALMGIRAIYPQRATSQPGEGHQIYPYLLRGKEVSGPDQVWCADITYIPMRYGFMYLVAVMDWWSRYVLAWRLSNTLEAAFCVWAWRAALKNANRAPSISNTDQGSQFTSMAYVEAVEEAGTLVSMDGRGRCLDNVFVERLWRSVKYEEVYLRAYDSVPRPAHRLAAISTSTTAHQNTHLAM
;
A
#
# COMPACT_ATOMS: atom_id res chain seq x y z
N MET A 1 -36.31 0.06 31.72
CA MET A 1 -37.32 -0.71 30.98
C MET A 1 -38.45 -0.97 31.96
N GLU A 2 -39.53 -0.24 31.78
CA GLU A 2 -40.75 -0.46 32.56
C GLU A 2 -41.39 -1.79 32.19
N ASN A 3 -41.94 -2.45 33.19
CA ASN A 3 -42.59 -3.75 33.09
C ASN A 3 -43.81 -3.71 32.13
N ILE A 4 -43.61 -3.98 30.87
CA ILE A 4 -44.65 -3.93 29.84
C ILE A 4 -45.54 -5.18 29.83
N ALA A 5 -45.26 -6.19 30.62
CA ALA A 5 -46.12 -7.38 30.60
C ALA A 5 -46.24 -8.00 31.99
N GLY A 6 -47.26 -7.68 32.72
CA GLY A 6 -47.61 -8.26 34.02
C GLY A 6 -47.94 -9.76 34.00
N SER A 7 -47.50 -10.55 33.03
CA SER A 7 -47.79 -11.98 32.95
C SER A 7 -46.66 -12.88 32.47
N LEU A 8 -45.57 -12.36 31.86
CA LEU A 8 -44.52 -13.20 31.36
C LEU A 8 -43.33 -13.33 32.30
N SER A 9 -42.91 -14.56 32.59
CA SER A 9 -41.68 -14.82 33.37
C SER A 9 -40.44 -14.32 32.62
N VAL A 10 -39.36 -13.96 33.36
CA VAL A 10 -38.06 -13.55 32.78
C VAL A 10 -37.55 -14.58 31.76
N ARG A 11 -37.80 -15.85 31.99
CA ARG A 11 -37.44 -16.92 31.03
C ARG A 11 -38.15 -16.73 29.71
N GLN A 12 -39.48 -16.51 29.75
CA GLN A 12 -40.28 -16.33 28.52
C GLN A 12 -39.90 -15.03 27.80
N GLN A 13 -39.62 -13.96 28.56
CA GLN A 13 -39.14 -12.70 27.98
C GLN A 13 -37.79 -12.87 27.24
N CYS A 14 -36.84 -13.58 27.85
CA CYS A 14 -35.55 -13.87 27.23
C CYS A 14 -35.71 -14.75 25.98
N GLU A 15 -36.61 -15.71 26.01
CA GLU A 15 -36.89 -16.61 24.90
C GLU A 15 -37.50 -15.85 23.71
N LEU A 16 -38.46 -14.96 23.96
CA LEU A 16 -39.04 -14.09 22.95
C LEU A 16 -38.04 -13.09 22.33
N MET A 17 -37.10 -12.59 23.13
CA MET A 17 -36.07 -11.66 22.68
C MET A 17 -34.84 -12.36 22.07
N GLY A 18 -34.79 -13.68 22.07
CA GLY A 18 -33.63 -14.44 21.57
C GLY A 18 -32.34 -14.20 22.36
N ILE A 19 -32.40 -13.82 23.62
CA ILE A 19 -31.25 -13.55 24.49
C ILE A 19 -31.08 -14.64 25.54
N ALA A 20 -29.80 -14.96 25.86
CA ALA A 20 -29.50 -15.88 26.94
C ALA A 20 -29.95 -15.28 28.29
N ARG A 21 -30.60 -16.08 29.15
CA ARG A 21 -31.04 -15.65 30.50
C ARG A 21 -29.90 -15.08 31.36
N GLY A 22 -28.67 -15.56 31.20
CA GLY A 22 -27.46 -15.02 31.83
C GLY A 22 -27.13 -13.59 31.41
N ALA A 23 -27.49 -13.20 30.18
CA ALA A 23 -27.29 -11.82 29.70
C ALA A 23 -28.29 -10.83 30.35
N TYR A 24 -29.50 -11.31 30.70
CA TYR A 24 -30.49 -10.48 31.40
C TYR A 24 -30.04 -10.11 32.82
N TYR A 25 -29.40 -11.03 33.56
CA TYR A 25 -28.88 -10.82 34.90
C TYR A 25 -27.42 -10.35 34.93
N TYR A 26 -26.80 -10.12 33.77
CA TYR A 26 -25.43 -9.65 33.73
C TYR A 26 -25.31 -8.19 34.13
N GLU A 27 -24.69 -7.96 35.26
CA GLU A 27 -24.28 -6.62 35.68
C GLU A 27 -22.82 -6.40 35.29
N PRO A 28 -22.52 -5.40 34.45
CA PRO A 28 -21.15 -5.09 34.08
C PRO A 28 -20.34 -4.72 35.34
N ARG A 29 -19.23 -5.42 35.54
CA ARG A 29 -18.29 -5.04 36.61
C ARG A 29 -17.58 -3.74 36.22
N PRO A 30 -17.48 -2.77 37.14
CA PRO A 30 -16.71 -1.56 36.86
C PRO A 30 -15.24 -1.90 36.65
N GLU A 31 -14.55 -1.07 35.85
CA GLU A 31 -13.11 -1.22 35.65
C GLU A 31 -12.34 -1.02 36.96
N SER A 32 -11.27 -1.79 37.14
CA SER A 32 -10.41 -1.68 38.31
C SER A 32 -9.71 -0.31 38.38
N ALA A 33 -9.37 0.13 39.60
CA ALA A 33 -8.62 1.38 39.80
C ALA A 33 -7.29 1.40 39.00
N GLU A 34 -6.62 0.24 38.89
CA GLU A 34 -5.43 0.07 38.08
C GLU A 34 -5.71 0.29 36.59
N ASN A 35 -6.81 -0.25 36.07
CA ASN A 35 -7.21 -0.03 34.68
C ASN A 35 -7.57 1.44 34.43
N LEU A 36 -8.27 2.10 35.36
CA LEU A 36 -8.58 3.52 35.21
C LEU A 36 -7.32 4.40 35.20
N ALA A 37 -6.34 4.09 36.05
CA ALA A 37 -5.07 4.78 36.04
C ALA A 37 -4.28 4.54 34.74
N MET A 38 -4.30 3.29 34.23
CA MET A 38 -3.69 2.96 32.95
C MET A 38 -4.40 3.65 31.76
N MET A 39 -5.71 3.76 31.79
CA MET A 39 -6.49 4.47 30.76
C MET A 39 -6.11 5.95 30.71
N ARG A 40 -5.97 6.62 31.86
CA ARG A 40 -5.48 8.01 31.91
C ARG A 40 -4.09 8.13 31.28
N ARG A 41 -3.19 7.21 31.61
CA ARG A 41 -1.85 7.23 31.03
C ARG A 41 -1.83 6.95 29.53
N ILE A 42 -2.70 6.04 29.05
CA ILE A 42 -2.90 5.79 27.61
C ILE A 42 -3.39 7.04 26.89
N ASP A 43 -4.30 7.79 27.49
CA ASP A 43 -4.83 9.04 26.94
C ASP A 43 -3.75 10.11 26.81
N GLU A 44 -2.97 10.34 27.85
CA GLU A 44 -1.81 11.24 27.82
C GLU A 44 -0.82 10.87 26.71
N LEU A 45 -0.44 9.58 26.62
CA LEU A 45 0.46 9.08 25.59
C LEU A 45 -0.13 9.21 24.18
N HIS A 46 -1.44 9.11 24.05
CA HIS A 46 -2.13 9.30 22.78
C HIS A 46 -2.13 10.77 22.34
N LEU A 47 -2.31 11.69 23.29
CA LEU A 47 -2.20 13.13 23.01
C LEU A 47 -0.78 13.53 22.59
N GLU A 48 0.24 12.98 23.25
CA GLU A 48 1.64 13.24 22.90
C GLU A 48 2.04 12.59 21.55
N ARG A 49 1.54 11.39 21.27
CA ARG A 49 1.94 10.55 20.15
C ARG A 49 0.77 9.79 19.53
N PRO A 50 -0.11 10.49 18.80
CA PRO A 50 -1.36 9.92 18.27
C PRO A 50 -1.17 8.69 17.35
N VAL A 51 0.03 8.53 16.79
CA VAL A 51 0.38 7.41 15.90
C VAL A 51 0.71 6.10 16.63
N TYR A 52 0.74 6.12 17.98
CA TYR A 52 1.06 4.92 18.74
C TYR A 52 -0.14 3.99 18.83
N GLY A 53 -0.03 2.82 18.22
CA GLY A 53 -0.98 1.73 18.40
C GLY A 53 -0.67 0.89 19.64
N SER A 54 -1.52 -0.08 19.94
CA SER A 54 -1.46 -0.93 21.12
C SER A 54 -0.09 -1.58 21.39
N LEU A 55 0.69 -1.88 20.36
CA LEU A 55 2.02 -2.48 20.50
C LEU A 55 3.01 -1.48 21.10
N ARG A 56 3.06 -0.26 20.54
CA ARG A 56 3.97 0.81 21.01
C ARG A 56 3.54 1.34 22.38
N LEU A 57 2.24 1.49 22.62
CA LEU A 57 1.69 1.89 23.92
C LEU A 57 2.01 0.85 24.99
N ALA A 58 1.85 -0.45 24.73
CA ALA A 58 2.23 -1.50 25.66
C ALA A 58 3.74 -1.51 25.97
N ALA A 59 4.58 -1.27 24.96
CA ALA A 59 6.02 -1.17 25.16
C ALA A 59 6.40 0.06 26.01
N GLN A 60 5.74 1.20 25.79
CA GLN A 60 5.99 2.42 26.57
C GLN A 60 5.52 2.26 28.02
N LEU A 61 4.32 1.75 28.24
CA LEU A 61 3.80 1.48 29.58
C LEU A 61 4.70 0.53 30.38
N ARG A 62 5.26 -0.51 29.75
CA ARG A 62 6.24 -1.41 30.41
C ARG A 62 7.51 -0.69 30.82
N ARG A 63 8.02 0.24 30.01
CA ARG A 63 9.18 1.07 30.36
C ARG A 63 8.90 1.96 31.57
N GLU A 64 7.64 2.38 31.73
CA GLU A 64 7.15 3.15 32.87
C GLU A 64 6.82 2.27 34.08
N GLY A 65 7.09 0.96 34.04
CA GLY A 65 6.92 0.01 35.15
C GLY A 65 5.54 -0.67 35.23
N TRP A 66 4.64 -0.45 34.25
CA TRP A 66 3.35 -1.14 34.24
C TRP A 66 3.46 -2.60 33.83
N ASN A 67 2.89 -3.50 34.62
CA ASN A 67 2.77 -4.90 34.22
C ASN A 67 1.56 -5.09 33.30
N VAL A 68 1.79 -4.92 31.98
CA VAL A 68 0.73 -4.93 30.98
C VAL A 68 1.12 -5.68 29.71
N ASN A 69 0.16 -6.44 29.17
CA ASN A 69 0.29 -7.05 27.86
C ASN A 69 -0.47 -6.27 26.78
N ARG A 70 -0.15 -6.53 25.51
CA ARG A 70 -0.79 -5.87 24.38
C ARG A 70 -2.30 -6.06 24.35
N LYS A 71 -2.83 -7.24 24.72
CA LYS A 71 -4.27 -7.53 24.69
C LYS A 71 -5.03 -6.64 25.68
N ARG A 72 -4.46 -6.43 26.90
CA ARG A 72 -5.06 -5.52 27.89
C ARG A 72 -5.11 -4.08 27.36
N VAL A 73 -4.01 -3.59 26.77
CA VAL A 73 -3.97 -2.25 26.15
C VAL A 73 -4.98 -2.11 25.03
N MET A 74 -5.10 -3.11 24.14
CA MET A 74 -6.10 -3.10 23.06
C MET A 74 -7.52 -2.98 23.60
N ARG A 75 -7.86 -3.73 24.67
CA ARG A 75 -9.19 -3.67 25.31
C ARG A 75 -9.46 -2.31 25.89
N LEU A 76 -8.49 -1.72 26.61
CA LEU A 76 -8.64 -0.39 27.22
C LEU A 76 -8.77 0.70 26.16
N MET A 77 -7.96 0.66 25.11
CA MET A 77 -8.09 1.58 23.96
C MET A 77 -9.49 1.49 23.32
N ALA A 78 -10.01 0.26 23.15
CA ALA A 78 -11.34 0.06 22.58
C ALA A 78 -12.45 0.65 23.49
N LEU A 79 -12.35 0.48 24.81
CA LEU A 79 -13.27 1.08 25.77
C LEU A 79 -13.24 2.61 25.74
N MET A 80 -12.06 3.21 25.53
CA MET A 80 -11.87 4.66 25.42
C MET A 80 -12.23 5.22 24.04
N GLY A 81 -12.49 4.37 23.05
CA GLY A 81 -12.68 4.79 21.66
C GLY A 81 -11.41 5.29 20.98
N ILE A 82 -10.23 5.06 21.58
CA ILE A 82 -8.94 5.53 21.08
C ILE A 82 -8.41 4.58 19.99
N ARG A 83 -7.99 5.18 18.86
CA ARG A 83 -7.30 4.48 17.78
C ARG A 83 -6.07 5.25 17.34
N ALA A 84 -5.03 4.53 16.94
CA ALA A 84 -3.85 5.18 16.38
C ALA A 84 -4.22 5.95 15.10
N ILE A 85 -3.78 7.20 15.02
CA ILE A 85 -3.99 8.05 13.86
C ILE A 85 -2.84 7.81 12.89
N TYR A 86 -3.11 7.17 11.78
CA TYR A 86 -2.18 7.00 10.67
C TYR A 86 -2.95 7.11 9.35
N PRO A 87 -2.30 7.58 8.28
CA PRO A 87 -2.93 7.60 6.98
C PRO A 87 -3.46 6.21 6.63
N GLN A 88 -4.76 6.08 6.44
CA GLN A 88 -5.32 4.84 5.92
C GLN A 88 -4.94 4.74 4.46
N ARG A 89 -4.56 3.53 4.02
CA ARG A 89 -4.37 3.29 2.59
C ARG A 89 -5.71 3.53 1.90
N ALA A 90 -5.79 4.60 1.11
CA ALA A 90 -6.89 4.78 0.19
C ALA A 90 -6.74 3.67 -0.86
N THR A 91 -7.52 2.61 -0.73
CA THR A 91 -7.62 1.60 -1.78
C THR A 91 -8.47 2.19 -2.87
N SER A 92 -7.89 2.40 -4.06
CA SER A 92 -8.64 2.79 -5.25
C SER A 92 -9.78 1.79 -5.46
N GLN A 93 -11.01 2.27 -5.60
CA GLN A 93 -12.12 1.43 -6.00
C GLN A 93 -12.09 1.31 -7.52
N PRO A 94 -12.24 0.11 -8.10
CA PRO A 94 -12.39 -0.04 -9.55
C PRO A 94 -13.62 0.73 -10.03
N GLY A 95 -13.49 1.45 -11.14
CA GLY A 95 -14.64 2.06 -11.81
C GLY A 95 -15.64 1.00 -12.28
N GLU A 96 -16.91 1.37 -12.43
CA GLU A 96 -17.91 0.50 -13.05
C GLU A 96 -17.49 0.17 -14.49
N GLY A 97 -17.51 -1.12 -14.86
CA GLY A 97 -17.11 -1.58 -16.19
C GLY A 97 -15.59 -1.79 -16.38
N HIS A 98 -14.81 -1.81 -15.29
CA HIS A 98 -13.37 -2.03 -15.34
C HIS A 98 -13.03 -3.41 -15.92
N GLN A 99 -12.38 -3.44 -17.09
CA GLN A 99 -11.92 -4.69 -17.71
C GLN A 99 -10.75 -5.27 -16.90
N ILE A 100 -10.88 -6.54 -16.51
CA ILE A 100 -9.85 -7.27 -15.78
C ILE A 100 -8.98 -8.03 -16.80
N TYR A 101 -7.69 -7.71 -16.84
CA TYR A 101 -6.74 -8.41 -17.70
C TYR A 101 -6.14 -9.62 -16.98
N PRO A 102 -5.87 -10.72 -17.72
CA PRO A 102 -5.32 -11.94 -17.13
C PRO A 102 -3.87 -11.74 -16.68
N TYR A 103 -3.47 -12.51 -15.65
CA TYR A 103 -2.07 -12.62 -15.25
C TYR A 103 -1.39 -13.75 -16.04
N LEU A 104 -0.45 -13.40 -16.92
CA LEU A 104 0.17 -14.31 -17.87
C LEU A 104 1.51 -14.91 -17.39
N LEU A 105 2.03 -14.47 -16.23
CA LEU A 105 3.37 -14.87 -15.76
C LEU A 105 3.36 -16.06 -14.80
N ARG A 106 2.19 -16.62 -14.46
CA ARG A 106 2.12 -17.75 -13.55
C ARG A 106 2.87 -18.96 -14.10
N GLY A 107 3.95 -19.37 -13.40
CA GLY A 107 4.76 -20.52 -13.77
C GLY A 107 5.62 -20.32 -15.02
N LYS A 108 5.72 -19.08 -15.52
CA LYS A 108 6.66 -18.75 -16.60
C LYS A 108 8.01 -18.38 -16.00
N GLU A 109 9.05 -19.03 -16.48
CA GLU A 109 10.43 -18.65 -16.22
C GLU A 109 10.86 -17.59 -17.25
N VAL A 110 11.34 -16.45 -16.76
CA VAL A 110 11.91 -15.40 -17.61
C VAL A 110 13.41 -15.66 -17.72
N SER A 111 13.85 -16.14 -18.86
CA SER A 111 15.21 -16.64 -19.10
C SER A 111 16.10 -15.67 -19.88
N GLY A 112 15.58 -14.54 -20.33
CA GLY A 112 16.34 -13.57 -21.11
C GLY A 112 15.71 -12.18 -21.14
N PRO A 113 16.44 -11.18 -21.63
CA PRO A 113 15.94 -9.81 -21.74
C PRO A 113 14.80 -9.73 -22.76
N ASP A 114 13.97 -8.69 -22.58
CA ASP A 114 12.86 -8.32 -23.46
C ASP A 114 11.76 -9.40 -23.63
N GLN A 115 11.73 -10.39 -22.73
CA GLN A 115 10.60 -11.31 -22.65
C GLN A 115 9.43 -10.67 -21.89
N VAL A 116 9.73 -9.97 -20.80
CA VAL A 116 8.74 -9.30 -19.95
C VAL A 116 9.25 -7.93 -19.57
N TRP A 117 8.47 -6.90 -19.85
CA TRP A 117 8.68 -5.59 -19.25
C TRP A 117 7.63 -5.32 -18.21
N CYS A 118 8.01 -4.72 -17.10
CA CYS A 118 7.10 -4.30 -16.04
C CYS A 118 7.05 -2.78 -15.95
N ALA A 119 5.86 -2.26 -15.65
CA ALA A 119 5.67 -0.84 -15.40
C ALA A 119 4.87 -0.62 -14.12
N ASP A 120 5.22 0.44 -13.41
CA ASP A 120 4.54 0.84 -12.17
C ASP A 120 4.68 2.34 -11.94
N ILE A 121 3.81 2.88 -11.07
CA ILE A 121 3.77 4.29 -10.71
C ILE A 121 4.08 4.43 -9.23
N THR A 122 4.94 5.40 -8.90
CA THR A 122 5.17 5.78 -7.51
C THR A 122 4.96 7.28 -7.29
N TYR A 123 4.69 7.64 -6.03
CA TYR A 123 4.50 9.02 -5.59
C TYR A 123 5.82 9.58 -5.09
N ILE A 124 6.18 10.75 -5.58
CA ILE A 124 7.32 11.55 -5.14
C ILE A 124 6.79 12.73 -4.33
N PRO A 125 6.97 12.75 -2.99
CA PRO A 125 6.54 13.86 -2.17
C PRO A 125 7.34 15.12 -2.50
N MET A 126 6.63 16.23 -2.65
CA MET A 126 7.19 17.56 -2.86
C MET A 126 6.83 18.44 -1.65
N ARG A 127 7.45 19.59 -1.51
CA ARG A 127 7.11 20.55 -0.46
C ARG A 127 5.62 20.93 -0.46
N TYR A 128 5.02 21.00 -1.66
CA TYR A 128 3.61 21.29 -1.86
C TYR A 128 3.01 20.21 -2.79
N GLY A 129 2.46 19.14 -2.21
CA GLY A 129 1.79 18.07 -2.96
C GLY A 129 2.69 16.91 -3.39
N PHE A 130 2.40 16.33 -4.54
CA PHE A 130 3.08 15.14 -5.05
C PHE A 130 3.33 15.24 -6.54
N MET A 131 4.41 14.60 -6.99
CA MET A 131 4.63 14.22 -8.38
C MET A 131 4.43 12.71 -8.52
N TYR A 132 4.13 12.28 -9.71
CA TYR A 132 3.99 10.88 -10.09
C TYR A 132 5.17 10.48 -10.95
N LEU A 133 5.79 9.38 -10.62
CA LEU A 133 6.89 8.82 -11.39
C LEU A 133 6.46 7.45 -11.93
N VAL A 134 6.41 7.29 -13.24
CA VAL A 134 6.27 6.00 -13.89
C VAL A 134 7.63 5.53 -14.39
N ALA A 135 7.89 4.23 -14.29
CA ALA A 135 9.06 3.61 -14.94
C ALA A 135 8.63 2.34 -15.67
N VAL A 136 9.31 2.07 -16.79
CA VAL A 136 9.24 0.81 -17.54
C VAL A 136 10.60 0.14 -17.43
N MET A 137 10.60 -1.11 -16.96
CA MET A 137 11.81 -1.86 -16.67
C MET A 137 11.75 -3.25 -17.28
N ASP A 138 12.85 -3.71 -17.85
CA ASP A 138 12.99 -5.11 -18.26
C ASP A 138 13.10 -6.02 -17.05
N TRP A 139 12.25 -7.03 -16.99
CA TRP A 139 12.12 -7.94 -15.84
C TRP A 139 13.39 -8.76 -15.60
N TRP A 140 14.07 -9.20 -16.65
CA TRP A 140 15.24 -10.07 -16.52
C TRP A 140 16.50 -9.27 -16.14
N SER A 141 16.83 -8.24 -16.89
CA SER A 141 18.03 -7.42 -16.68
C SER A 141 17.90 -6.37 -15.57
N ARG A 142 16.68 -6.04 -15.15
CA ARG A 142 16.36 -4.93 -14.24
C ARG A 142 16.72 -3.56 -14.81
N TYR A 143 16.96 -3.48 -16.09
CA TYR A 143 17.28 -2.24 -16.76
C TYR A 143 16.05 -1.35 -16.88
N VAL A 144 16.16 -0.09 -16.48
CA VAL A 144 15.09 0.89 -16.64
C VAL A 144 15.14 1.46 -18.04
N LEU A 145 14.20 1.03 -18.88
CA LEU A 145 14.13 1.38 -20.30
C LEU A 145 13.66 2.81 -20.52
N ALA A 146 12.69 3.25 -19.72
CA ALA A 146 12.18 4.61 -19.72
C ALA A 146 11.54 4.95 -18.39
N TRP A 147 11.48 6.23 -18.08
CA TRP A 147 10.76 6.78 -16.95
C TRP A 147 10.22 8.17 -17.28
N ARG A 148 9.19 8.60 -16.56
CA ARG A 148 8.64 9.96 -16.69
C ARG A 148 8.05 10.45 -15.39
N LEU A 149 8.28 11.74 -15.11
CA LEU A 149 7.58 12.47 -14.04
C LEU A 149 6.35 13.19 -14.61
N SER A 150 5.28 13.24 -13.82
CA SER A 150 4.08 14.02 -14.12
C SER A 150 3.54 14.65 -12.84
N ASN A 151 2.88 15.77 -12.98
CA ASN A 151 2.10 16.42 -11.91
C ASN A 151 0.62 15.97 -11.92
N THR A 152 0.21 15.22 -12.95
CA THR A 152 -1.13 14.62 -13.07
C THR A 152 -1.01 13.09 -13.12
N LEU A 153 -2.04 12.39 -12.62
CA LEU A 153 -2.12 10.93 -12.62
C LEU A 153 -2.97 10.43 -13.81
N GLU A 154 -2.77 10.99 -14.98
CA GLU A 154 -3.48 10.61 -16.20
C GLU A 154 -2.75 9.46 -16.92
N ALA A 155 -3.49 8.67 -17.72
CA ALA A 155 -2.90 7.56 -18.48
C ALA A 155 -1.83 8.02 -19.50
N ALA A 156 -1.93 9.25 -20.00
CA ALA A 156 -1.06 9.78 -21.04
C ALA A 156 0.44 9.71 -20.71
N PHE A 157 0.84 9.91 -19.44
CA PHE A 157 2.27 9.84 -19.09
C PHE A 157 2.78 8.39 -19.04
N CYS A 158 1.91 7.41 -18.78
CA CYS A 158 2.23 5.98 -18.86
C CYS A 158 2.40 5.55 -20.31
N VAL A 159 1.50 5.98 -21.20
CA VAL A 159 1.61 5.76 -22.66
C VAL A 159 2.90 6.34 -23.21
N TRP A 160 3.25 7.56 -22.77
CA TRP A 160 4.52 8.16 -23.18
C TRP A 160 5.73 7.34 -22.72
N ALA A 161 5.73 6.89 -21.47
CA ALA A 161 6.83 6.07 -20.92
C ALA A 161 6.96 4.74 -21.68
N TRP A 162 5.85 4.10 -22.00
CA TRP A 162 5.82 2.89 -22.81
C TRP A 162 6.42 3.10 -24.21
N ARG A 163 5.96 4.12 -24.94
CA ARG A 163 6.49 4.45 -26.27
C ARG A 163 7.95 4.84 -26.23
N ALA A 164 8.40 5.55 -25.20
CA ALA A 164 9.82 5.87 -25.00
C ALA A 164 10.65 4.61 -24.73
N ALA A 165 10.14 3.64 -23.97
CA ALA A 165 10.80 2.36 -23.73
C ALA A 165 10.97 1.56 -25.02
N LEU A 166 9.94 1.46 -25.86
CA LEU A 166 10.01 0.83 -27.19
C LEU A 166 11.08 1.47 -28.06
N LYS A 167 11.12 2.81 -28.10
CA LYS A 167 12.11 3.56 -28.86
C LYS A 167 13.54 3.32 -28.35
N ASN A 168 13.75 3.34 -27.03
CA ASN A 168 15.07 3.17 -26.43
C ASN A 168 15.61 1.75 -26.61
N ALA A 169 14.76 0.73 -26.49
CA ALA A 169 15.11 -0.66 -26.69
C ALA A 169 15.21 -1.05 -28.18
N ASN A 170 14.62 -0.28 -29.09
CA ASN A 170 14.43 -0.57 -30.51
C ASN A 170 13.77 -1.96 -30.75
N ARG A 171 12.91 -2.38 -29.86
CA ARG A 171 12.16 -3.67 -29.88
C ARG A 171 11.02 -3.63 -28.88
N ALA A 172 10.10 -4.59 -29.01
CA ALA A 172 8.99 -4.77 -28.08
C ALA A 172 9.17 -6.06 -27.24
N PRO A 173 8.70 -6.12 -26.00
CA PRO A 173 8.69 -7.34 -25.20
C PRO A 173 7.56 -8.26 -25.63
N SER A 174 7.64 -9.53 -25.25
CA SER A 174 6.53 -10.46 -25.46
C SER A 174 5.33 -10.14 -24.55
N ILE A 175 5.59 -9.68 -23.31
CA ILE A 175 4.57 -9.39 -22.29
C ILE A 175 4.88 -8.06 -21.61
N SER A 176 3.84 -7.23 -21.43
CA SER A 176 3.84 -6.06 -20.56
C SER A 176 3.07 -6.40 -19.29
N ASN A 177 3.73 -6.36 -18.13
CA ASN A 177 3.12 -6.65 -16.82
C ASN A 177 3.00 -5.39 -15.98
N THR A 178 1.78 -5.12 -15.50
CA THR A 178 1.48 -3.95 -14.65
C THR A 178 0.54 -4.36 -13.52
N ASP A 179 0.28 -3.46 -12.58
CA ASP A 179 -0.88 -3.60 -11.70
C ASP A 179 -2.20 -3.29 -12.47
N GLN A 180 -3.33 -3.47 -11.79
CA GLN A 180 -4.64 -3.14 -12.33
C GLN A 180 -5.05 -1.69 -12.03
N GLY A 181 -4.09 -0.76 -11.98
CA GLY A 181 -4.34 0.66 -11.80
C GLY A 181 -5.10 1.25 -13.00
N SER A 182 -5.93 2.27 -12.74
CA SER A 182 -6.77 2.90 -13.77
C SER A 182 -5.97 3.47 -14.95
N GLN A 183 -4.70 3.82 -14.75
CA GLN A 183 -3.81 4.32 -15.77
C GLN A 183 -3.42 3.23 -16.76
N PHE A 184 -3.11 2.02 -16.26
CA PHE A 184 -2.68 0.87 -17.06
C PHE A 184 -3.85 0.11 -17.68
N THR A 185 -5.03 0.17 -17.07
CA THR A 185 -6.27 -0.41 -17.62
C THR A 185 -7.01 0.54 -18.57
N SER A 186 -6.49 1.75 -18.78
CA SER A 186 -7.06 2.69 -19.74
C SER A 186 -6.92 2.15 -21.17
N MET A 187 -7.94 2.38 -22.00
CA MET A 187 -7.93 1.97 -23.41
C MET A 187 -6.67 2.47 -24.13
N ALA A 188 -6.27 3.73 -23.91
CA ALA A 188 -5.10 4.32 -24.56
C ALA A 188 -3.78 3.62 -24.20
N TYR A 189 -3.63 3.10 -22.98
CA TYR A 189 -2.42 2.36 -22.61
C TYR A 189 -2.43 0.95 -23.19
N VAL A 190 -3.56 0.26 -23.09
CA VAL A 190 -3.72 -1.10 -23.62
C VAL A 190 -3.52 -1.13 -25.12
N GLU A 191 -4.17 -0.24 -25.86
CA GLU A 191 -3.97 -0.09 -27.31
C GLU A 191 -2.50 0.16 -27.65
N ALA A 192 -1.81 1.03 -26.95
CA ALA A 192 -0.39 1.30 -27.19
C ALA A 192 0.51 0.08 -26.93
N VAL A 193 0.14 -0.82 -26.01
CA VAL A 193 0.86 -2.07 -25.75
C VAL A 193 0.56 -3.09 -26.86
N GLU A 194 -0.71 -3.24 -27.24
CA GLU A 194 -1.16 -4.18 -28.28
C GLU A 194 -0.68 -3.77 -29.68
N GLU A 195 -0.64 -2.48 -30.00
CA GLU A 195 -0.06 -1.94 -31.25
C GLU A 195 1.41 -2.35 -31.42
N ALA A 196 2.15 -2.52 -30.34
CA ALA A 196 3.52 -3.02 -30.37
C ALA A 196 3.63 -4.55 -30.53
N GLY A 197 2.53 -5.28 -30.64
CA GLY A 197 2.49 -6.74 -30.68
C GLY A 197 2.76 -7.41 -29.33
N THR A 198 2.63 -6.69 -28.23
CA THR A 198 2.90 -7.13 -26.86
C THR A 198 1.62 -7.59 -26.16
N LEU A 199 1.69 -8.69 -25.43
CA LEU A 199 0.57 -9.18 -24.65
C LEU A 199 0.43 -8.40 -23.33
N VAL A 200 -0.79 -8.02 -22.98
CA VAL A 200 -1.10 -7.34 -21.71
C VAL A 200 -1.26 -8.37 -20.61
N SER A 201 -0.51 -8.21 -19.54
CA SER A 201 -0.61 -9.00 -18.31
C SER A 201 -0.78 -8.06 -17.12
N MET A 202 -1.68 -8.38 -16.20
CA MET A 202 -1.89 -7.56 -15.01
C MET A 202 -1.96 -8.40 -13.75
N ASP A 203 -1.33 -7.91 -12.69
CA ASP A 203 -1.29 -8.59 -11.40
C ASP A 203 -2.68 -8.64 -10.76
N GLY A 204 -3.07 -9.81 -10.25
CA GLY A 204 -4.30 -9.99 -9.50
C GLY A 204 -4.21 -9.40 -8.10
N ARG A 205 -5.38 -9.13 -7.47
CA ARG A 205 -5.46 -8.65 -6.08
C ARG A 205 -4.70 -9.59 -5.14
N GLY A 206 -3.79 -9.03 -4.33
CA GLY A 206 -3.09 -9.75 -3.25
C GLY A 206 -1.79 -10.45 -3.65
N ARG A 207 -1.27 -10.25 -4.86
CA ARG A 207 0.00 -10.81 -5.33
C ARG A 207 1.10 -9.76 -5.38
N CYS A 208 1.64 -9.43 -4.20
CA CYS A 208 2.75 -8.47 -4.07
C CYS A 208 4.09 -9.01 -4.63
N LEU A 209 4.20 -10.32 -4.90
CA LEU A 209 5.50 -10.92 -5.27
C LEU A 209 5.91 -10.67 -6.71
N ASP A 210 4.97 -10.36 -7.57
CA ASP A 210 5.22 -10.29 -9.00
C ASP A 210 5.71 -8.90 -9.45
N ASN A 211 5.59 -7.88 -8.60
CA ASN A 211 6.11 -6.52 -8.85
C ASN A 211 7.28 -6.12 -7.93
N VAL A 212 7.88 -7.11 -7.22
CA VAL A 212 8.98 -6.91 -6.24
C VAL A 212 10.16 -6.14 -6.84
N PHE A 213 10.41 -6.29 -8.14
CA PHE A 213 11.55 -5.65 -8.79
C PHE A 213 11.36 -4.15 -8.98
N VAL A 214 10.18 -3.74 -9.38
CA VAL A 214 9.84 -2.31 -9.48
C VAL A 214 9.67 -1.69 -8.09
N GLU A 215 9.11 -2.43 -7.13
CA GLU A 215 9.07 -2.01 -5.73
C GLU A 215 10.49 -1.78 -5.16
N ARG A 216 11.45 -2.62 -5.53
CA ARG A 216 12.85 -2.45 -5.15
C ARG A 216 13.48 -1.22 -5.80
N LEU A 217 13.17 -0.93 -7.07
CA LEU A 217 13.55 0.33 -7.72
C LEU A 217 12.98 1.53 -6.95
N TRP A 218 11.71 1.49 -6.59
CA TRP A 218 11.09 2.57 -5.81
C TRP A 218 11.72 2.75 -4.43
N ARG A 219 12.15 1.66 -3.81
CA ARG A 219 12.89 1.74 -2.56
C ARG A 219 14.21 2.50 -2.75
N SER A 220 15.03 2.14 -3.74
CA SER A 220 16.26 2.86 -4.03
C SER A 220 15.99 4.34 -4.34
N VAL A 221 15.09 4.64 -5.25
CA VAL A 221 14.70 6.02 -5.59
C VAL A 221 14.27 6.82 -4.36
N LYS A 222 13.43 6.24 -3.50
CA LYS A 222 12.92 6.94 -2.32
C LYS A 222 13.97 7.13 -1.24
N TYR A 223 14.75 6.10 -0.92
CA TYR A 223 15.69 6.15 0.22
C TYR A 223 17.03 6.79 -0.15
N GLU A 224 17.49 6.67 -1.38
CA GLU A 224 18.78 7.20 -1.81
C GLU A 224 18.68 8.65 -2.31
N GLU A 225 17.48 9.09 -2.72
CA GLU A 225 17.31 10.45 -3.24
C GLU A 225 16.13 11.21 -2.62
N VAL A 226 14.89 10.67 -2.70
CA VAL A 226 13.68 11.44 -2.37
C VAL A 226 13.61 11.84 -0.90
N TYR A 227 13.88 10.90 0.01
CA TYR A 227 13.78 11.15 1.47
C TYR A 227 14.97 11.91 2.04
N LEU A 228 16.07 11.99 1.30
CA LEU A 228 17.25 12.75 1.70
C LEU A 228 17.13 14.23 1.34
N ARG A 229 16.14 14.61 0.55
CA ARG A 229 16.02 15.96 0.02
C ARG A 229 14.57 16.45 0.00
N ALA A 230 14.39 17.72 0.33
CA ALA A 230 13.13 18.42 0.13
C ALA A 230 13.15 19.03 -1.28
N TYR A 231 12.27 18.55 -2.16
CA TYR A 231 12.14 19.11 -3.50
C TYR A 231 11.14 20.27 -3.51
N ASP A 232 11.63 21.45 -3.92
CA ASP A 232 10.81 22.65 -4.04
C ASP A 232 10.22 22.81 -5.45
N SER A 233 10.84 22.20 -6.49
CA SER A 233 10.43 22.34 -7.89
C SER A 233 10.76 21.12 -8.75
N VAL A 234 10.02 20.92 -9.83
CA VAL A 234 10.10 19.79 -10.79
C VAL A 234 11.46 19.60 -11.48
N PRO A 235 12.24 20.64 -11.86
CA PRO A 235 13.49 20.42 -12.59
C PRO A 235 14.57 19.66 -11.80
N ARG A 236 14.60 19.78 -10.48
CA ARG A 236 15.61 19.14 -9.63
C ARG A 236 15.49 17.62 -9.51
N PRO A 237 14.29 17.04 -9.28
CA PRO A 237 14.16 15.58 -9.24
C PRO A 237 14.43 14.92 -10.60
N ALA A 238 14.02 15.52 -11.73
CA ALA A 238 14.20 14.92 -13.05
C ALA A 238 15.67 14.66 -13.40
N HIS A 239 16.56 15.60 -13.12
CA HIS A 239 18.00 15.48 -13.43
C HIS A 239 18.72 14.41 -12.59
N ARG A 240 18.26 14.18 -11.35
CA ARG A 240 18.90 13.26 -10.41
C ARG A 240 18.34 11.84 -10.48
N LEU A 241 17.08 11.71 -10.80
CA LEU A 241 16.46 10.41 -11.04
C LEU A 241 17.05 9.75 -12.30
N ALA A 242 17.48 10.54 -13.28
CA ALA A 242 18.26 10.06 -14.42
C ALA A 242 19.59 9.41 -13.99
N ALA A 243 20.27 9.98 -13.00
CA ALA A 243 21.53 9.43 -12.50
C ALA A 243 21.35 8.11 -11.72
N ILE A 244 20.25 7.95 -10.98
CA ILE A 244 19.95 6.70 -10.25
C ILE A 244 19.58 5.58 -11.22
N SER A 245 18.82 5.86 -12.29
CA SER A 245 18.48 4.86 -13.30
C SER A 245 19.74 4.30 -13.98
N THR A 246 20.76 5.13 -14.20
CA THR A 246 22.05 4.70 -14.76
C THR A 246 22.95 3.99 -13.74
N SER A 247 22.94 4.38 -12.47
CA SER A 247 23.78 3.76 -11.44
C SER A 247 23.26 2.39 -10.99
N THR A 248 21.94 2.22 -10.89
CA THR A 248 21.31 0.92 -10.60
C THR A 248 21.66 -0.10 -11.68
N THR A 249 21.76 0.34 -12.93
CA THR A 249 22.17 -0.48 -14.08
C THR A 249 23.65 -0.86 -14.02
N ALA A 250 24.54 0.04 -13.57
CA ALA A 250 25.99 -0.22 -13.51
C ALA A 250 26.37 -1.22 -12.40
N HIS A 251 25.69 -1.20 -11.24
CA HIS A 251 25.97 -2.13 -10.13
C HIS A 251 25.49 -3.57 -10.40
N GLN A 252 24.51 -3.76 -11.29
CA GLN A 252 23.97 -5.08 -11.60
C GLN A 252 24.73 -5.80 -12.73
N ASN A 253 25.35 -5.07 -13.63
CA ASN A 253 26.22 -5.67 -14.67
C ASN A 253 27.51 -6.28 -14.09
N THR A 254 27.94 -5.91 -12.89
CA THR A 254 29.10 -6.51 -12.23
C THR A 254 28.81 -7.88 -11.61
N HIS A 255 27.54 -8.22 -11.36
CA HIS A 255 27.12 -9.53 -10.82
C HIS A 255 26.73 -10.56 -11.89
N LEU A 256 26.64 -10.17 -13.16
CA LEU A 256 26.32 -11.08 -14.28
C LEU A 256 27.59 -11.51 -15.08
N ALA A 257 28.76 -11.02 -14.67
CA ALA A 257 30.05 -11.35 -15.29
C ALA A 257 30.96 -12.20 -14.38
N MET A 258 30.39 -12.91 -13.38
CA MET A 258 31.09 -13.94 -12.62
C MET A 258 30.36 -15.28 -12.68
#